data_f660a58101284ee8800ca1650e6ef751
#
_entry.id   f660a58101284ee8800ca1650e6ef751
#
_cell.length_a   1.000
_cell.length_b   1.000
_cell.length_c   1.000
_cell.angle_alpha   90.00
_cell.angle_beta   90.00
_cell.angle_gamma   90.00
#
_symmetry.space_group_name_H-M   'P 1'
#
loop_
_entity.id
_entity.type
_entity.pdbx_description
1 polymer ?
#
loop_
_entity_poly.entity_id
_entity_poly.type
_entity_poly.pdbx_seq_one_letter_code
_entity_poly.pdbx_strand_id
1 'polypeptide(L)'
;MDSFERRKYTRTLNNFKIKIRLSRTSKEVDGVTQNLSQGGAFVMSSSLPALQKNEQAEMSLFLPPEFTGQSHTLTLTGPAVIKRIDKHKQGVAVEFLKELKTFKPSL
;
A
#
# COMPACT_ATOMS: atom_id res chain seq x y z
N MET A 1 -0.29 28.61 -2.90
CA MET A 1 -0.18 28.12 -2.66
C MET A 1 -0.33 27.34 -2.15
N ASP A 2 -0.36 27.07 -1.99
CA ASP A 2 -0.83 26.31 -1.75
C ASP A 2 -0.88 25.45 -0.72
N SER A 3 -1.94 24.85 -0.50
CA SER A 3 -2.02 24.16 0.73
C SER A 3 -1.20 22.89 0.75
N PHE A 4 -0.98 22.28 -0.39
CA PHE A 4 -0.16 21.08 -0.37
C PHE A 4 1.30 21.38 -0.10
N GLU A 5 1.70 22.58 -0.29
CA GLU A 5 3.07 22.95 0.02
C GLU A 5 3.33 23.00 1.50
N ARG A 6 2.29 23.09 2.29
CA ARG A 6 2.45 23.15 3.74
C ARG A 6 2.48 21.78 4.37
N ARG A 7 2.29 20.74 3.58
CA ARG A 7 2.34 19.39 4.11
C ARG A 7 3.76 18.99 4.36
N LYS A 8 3.96 18.34 5.47
CA LYS A 8 5.25 17.78 5.76
C LYS A 8 5.63 16.71 4.78
N TYR A 9 4.66 15.93 4.37
CA TYR A 9 4.91 14.81 3.46
C TYR A 9 4.14 15.03 2.21
N THR A 10 4.79 14.79 1.10
CA THR A 10 4.13 14.85 -0.18
C THR A 10 3.19 13.67 -0.28
N ARG A 11 1.94 13.97 -0.52
CA ARG A 11 0.97 12.96 -0.79
C ARG A 11 1.02 12.66 -2.27
N THR A 12 1.22 11.39 -2.59
CA THR A 12 1.21 11.04 -3.99
C THR A 12 -0.22 10.88 -4.47
N LEU A 13 -0.50 11.45 -5.62
CA LEU A 13 -1.81 11.35 -6.24
C LEU A 13 -1.88 10.18 -7.21
N ASN A 14 -0.75 9.55 -7.47
CA ASN A 14 -0.73 8.41 -8.37
C ASN A 14 -1.25 7.19 -7.64
N ASN A 15 -1.96 6.35 -8.39
CA ASN A 15 -2.44 5.09 -7.85
C ASN A 15 -1.42 4.02 -8.19
N PHE A 16 -0.94 3.34 -7.17
CA PHE A 16 0.07 2.31 -7.34
C PHE A 16 -0.56 0.96 -7.03
N LYS A 17 -0.14 -0.03 -7.78
CA LYS A 17 -0.56 -1.40 -7.48
C LYS A 17 0.05 -1.83 -6.17
N ILE A 18 -0.73 -2.55 -5.39
CA ILE A 18 -0.30 -3.04 -4.10
C ILE A 18 -0.88 -4.43 -3.89
N LYS A 19 -0.09 -5.28 -3.29
CA LYS A 19 -0.53 -6.63 -2.96
C LYS A 19 -0.49 -6.79 -1.45
N ILE A 20 -1.55 -7.34 -0.90
CA ILE A 20 -1.66 -7.60 0.52
C ILE A 20 -1.69 -9.11 0.69
N ARG A 21 -0.72 -9.65 1.41
CA ARG A 21 -0.72 -11.06 1.73
C ARG A 21 -1.04 -11.23 3.20
N LEU A 22 -2.14 -11.87 3.49
CA LEU A 22 -2.59 -12.06 4.86
C LEU A 22 -1.70 -13.09 5.55
N SER A 23 -1.23 -12.74 6.74
CA SER A 23 -0.27 -13.59 7.45
C SER A 23 -0.90 -14.90 7.86
N ARG A 24 -2.16 -14.86 8.26
CA ARG A 24 -2.82 -16.02 8.82
C ARG A 24 -3.16 -17.08 7.77
N THR A 25 -3.60 -16.64 6.62
CA THR A 25 -4.11 -17.56 5.61
C THR A 25 -3.26 -17.63 4.36
N SER A 26 -2.29 -16.75 4.23
CA SER A 26 -1.44 -16.63 3.04
C SER A 26 -2.23 -16.24 1.80
N LYS A 27 -3.47 -15.82 1.96
CA LYS A 27 -4.23 -15.32 0.83
C LYS A 27 -3.72 -13.97 0.40
N GLU A 28 -3.77 -13.73 -0.90
CA GLU A 28 -3.32 -12.48 -1.48
C GLU A 28 -4.50 -11.68 -1.99
N VAL A 29 -4.43 -10.39 -1.76
CA VAL A 29 -5.44 -9.45 -2.21
C VAL A 29 -4.74 -8.40 -3.04
N ASP A 30 -5.21 -8.20 -4.26
CA ASP A 30 -4.68 -7.16 -5.12
C ASP A 30 -5.51 -5.91 -4.98
N GLY A 31 -4.83 -4.76 -4.99
CA GLY A 31 -5.50 -3.51 -4.88
C GLY A 31 -4.70 -2.38 -5.49
N VAL A 32 -5.22 -1.18 -5.34
CA VAL A 32 -4.61 0.02 -5.85
C VAL A 32 -4.64 1.06 -4.73
N THR A 33 -3.54 1.72 -4.51
CA THR A 33 -3.50 2.75 -3.48
C THR A 33 -4.28 3.97 -3.92
N GLN A 34 -5.01 4.55 -3.00
CA GLN A 34 -5.66 5.83 -3.22
C GLN A 34 -4.91 6.95 -2.52
N ASN A 35 -4.50 6.69 -1.29
CA ASN A 35 -3.67 7.61 -0.52
C ASN A 35 -2.50 6.82 0.01
N LEU A 36 -1.31 7.37 -0.17
CA LEU A 36 -0.10 6.70 0.28
C LEU A 36 0.73 7.69 1.07
N SER A 37 1.16 7.28 2.25
CA SER A 37 2.03 8.07 3.09
C SER A 37 3.06 7.17 3.73
N GLN A 38 3.93 7.75 4.53
CA GLN A 38 4.95 6.99 5.21
C GLN A 38 4.38 5.97 6.19
N GLY A 39 3.26 6.30 6.80
CA GLY A 39 2.72 5.44 7.84
C GLY A 39 1.67 4.47 7.39
N GLY A 40 1.18 4.59 6.17
CA GLY A 40 0.12 3.71 5.72
C GLY A 40 -0.45 4.10 4.40
N ALA A 41 -1.53 3.42 4.03
CA ALA A 41 -2.18 3.67 2.76
C ALA A 41 -3.64 3.32 2.85
N PHE A 42 -4.43 3.94 1.98
CA PHE A 42 -5.80 3.50 1.74
C PHE A 42 -5.80 2.73 0.43
N VAL A 43 -6.26 1.50 0.48
CA VAL A 43 -6.17 0.59 -0.65
C VAL A 43 -7.56 0.25 -1.13
N MET A 44 -7.81 0.47 -2.41
CA MET A 44 -9.07 0.09 -3.05
C MET A 44 -8.94 -1.32 -3.56
N SER A 45 -9.92 -2.15 -3.26
CA SER A 45 -9.86 -3.55 -3.68
C SER A 45 -11.26 -4.12 -3.75
N SER A 46 -11.48 -5.02 -4.72
CA SER A 46 -12.74 -5.72 -4.84
C SER A 46 -12.81 -6.94 -3.93
N SER A 47 -11.75 -7.23 -3.20
CA SER A 47 -11.67 -8.45 -2.38
C SER A 47 -11.82 -8.16 -0.88
N LEU A 48 -12.50 -7.08 -0.52
CA LEU A 48 -12.60 -6.67 0.87
C LEU A 48 -13.17 -7.71 1.81
N PRO A 49 -14.14 -8.52 1.40
CA PRO A 49 -14.70 -9.49 2.36
C PRO A 49 -13.68 -10.48 2.91
N ALA A 50 -12.54 -10.62 2.25
CA ALA A 50 -11.50 -11.53 2.73
C ALA A 50 -10.65 -10.92 3.83
N LEU A 51 -10.84 -9.64 4.15
CA LEU A 51 -10.00 -8.93 5.09
C LEU A 51 -10.73 -8.72 6.39
N GLN A 52 -10.00 -8.71 7.49
CA GLN A 52 -10.54 -8.47 8.82
C GLN A 52 -9.75 -7.36 9.49
N LYS A 53 -10.46 -6.60 10.31
CA LYS A 53 -9.82 -5.54 11.09
C LYS A 53 -8.80 -6.15 12.03
N ASN A 54 -7.67 -5.47 12.17
CA ASN A 54 -6.56 -5.86 13.03
C ASN A 54 -5.83 -7.09 12.53
N GLU A 55 -6.10 -7.51 11.31
CA GLU A 55 -5.39 -8.63 10.73
C GLU A 55 -4.02 -8.18 10.26
N GLN A 56 -3.02 -9.01 10.52
CA GLN A 56 -1.67 -8.73 10.08
C GLN A 56 -1.46 -9.21 8.66
N ALA A 57 -0.61 -8.48 7.95
CA ALA A 57 -0.38 -8.78 6.55
C ALA A 57 1.01 -8.30 6.15
N GLU A 58 1.45 -8.76 4.99
CA GLU A 58 2.64 -8.25 4.36
C GLU A 58 2.23 -7.51 3.11
N MET A 59 2.72 -6.29 2.96
CA MET A 59 2.37 -5.46 1.83
C MET A 59 3.51 -5.46 0.82
N SER A 60 3.15 -5.44 -0.45
CA SER A 60 4.12 -5.22 -1.53
C SER A 60 3.58 -4.10 -2.40
N LEU A 61 4.32 -3.02 -2.45
CA LEU A 61 3.94 -1.85 -3.21
C LEU A 61 4.81 -1.76 -4.45
N PHE A 62 4.18 -1.57 -5.60
CA PHE A 62 4.88 -1.59 -6.88
C PHE A 62 4.93 -0.18 -7.45
N LEU A 63 6.13 0.36 -7.57
CA LEU A 63 6.35 1.69 -8.11
C LEU A 63 6.86 1.57 -9.54
N PRO A 64 6.12 2.08 -10.51
CA PRO A 64 6.51 1.91 -11.91
C PRO A 64 7.72 2.75 -12.27
N PRO A 65 8.40 2.39 -13.36
CA PRO A 65 9.59 3.13 -13.77
C PRO A 65 9.34 4.60 -14.02
N GLU A 66 8.16 4.95 -14.52
CA GLU A 66 7.84 6.35 -14.77
C GLU A 66 7.88 7.18 -13.52
N PHE A 67 7.54 6.58 -12.40
CA PHE A 67 7.52 7.30 -11.14
C PHE A 67 8.90 7.41 -10.52
N THR A 68 9.67 6.34 -10.58
CA THR A 68 10.96 6.28 -9.90
C THR A 68 12.10 6.80 -10.75
N GLY A 69 11.92 6.87 -12.06
CA GLY A 69 12.99 7.23 -12.95
C GLY A 69 13.96 6.10 -13.22
N GLN A 70 13.63 4.90 -12.78
CA GLN A 70 14.48 3.74 -13.02
C GLN A 70 13.97 2.97 -14.22
N SER A 71 14.73 1.96 -14.61
CA SER A 71 14.40 1.20 -15.81
C SER A 71 13.43 0.05 -15.53
N HIS A 72 13.08 -0.18 -14.30
CA HIS A 72 12.20 -1.28 -13.94
C HIS A 72 11.35 -0.91 -12.75
N THR A 73 10.33 -1.72 -12.50
CA THR A 73 9.44 -1.53 -11.36
C THR A 73 10.18 -1.76 -10.07
N LEU A 74 10.01 -0.84 -9.13
CA LEU A 74 10.57 -0.97 -7.80
C LEU A 74 9.51 -1.53 -6.87
N THR A 75 9.87 -2.55 -6.11
CA THR A 75 8.94 -3.18 -5.17
C THR A 75 9.40 -2.88 -3.74
N LEU A 76 8.47 -2.34 -2.96
CA LEU A 76 8.71 -2.09 -1.55
C LEU A 76 7.84 -3.03 -0.75
N THR A 77 8.44 -3.71 0.22
CA THR A 77 7.70 -4.67 1.03
C THR A 77 7.88 -4.38 2.51
N GLY A 78 6.90 -4.82 3.29
CA GLY A 78 6.99 -4.68 4.72
C GLY A 78 5.72 -5.14 5.40
N PRO A 79 5.79 -5.31 6.72
CA PRO A 79 4.61 -5.74 7.49
C PRO A 79 3.63 -4.60 7.69
N ALA A 80 2.36 -4.98 7.78
CA ALA A 80 1.28 -4.01 7.96
C ALA A 80 0.15 -4.64 8.71
N VAL A 81 -0.79 -3.81 9.14
CA VAL A 81 -1.97 -4.27 9.83
C VAL A 81 -3.19 -3.57 9.24
N ILE A 82 -4.28 -4.32 9.14
CA ILE A 82 -5.54 -3.79 8.64
C ILE A 82 -6.16 -2.96 9.74
N LYS A 83 -6.34 -1.67 9.50
CA LYS A 83 -6.87 -0.78 10.53
C LYS A 83 -8.38 -0.58 10.40
N ARG A 84 -8.85 -0.46 9.18
CA ARG A 84 -10.26 -0.14 8.98
C ARG A 84 -10.67 -0.62 7.60
N ILE A 85 -11.88 -1.17 7.53
CA ILE A 85 -12.46 -1.59 6.27
C ILE A 85 -13.64 -0.69 5.97
N ASP A 86 -13.61 -0.06 4.82
CA ASP A 86 -14.65 0.85 4.39
C ASP A 86 -15.40 0.21 3.22
N LYS A 87 -16.51 -0.42 3.52
CA LYS A 87 -17.26 -1.14 2.50
C LYS A 87 -17.91 -0.21 1.49
N HIS A 88 -18.25 0.99 1.91
CA HIS A 88 -18.83 1.95 0.97
C HIS A 88 -17.86 2.30 -0.13
N LYS A 89 -16.61 2.53 0.24
CA LYS A 89 -15.60 2.91 -0.73
C LYS A 89 -14.90 1.72 -1.32
N GLN A 90 -15.23 0.52 -0.86
CA GLN A 90 -14.53 -0.69 -1.28
C GLN A 90 -13.04 -0.54 -1.07
N GLY A 91 -12.68 -0.07 0.12
CA GLY A 91 -11.31 0.20 0.42
C GLY A 91 -10.97 -0.22 1.84
N VAL A 92 -9.68 -0.26 2.10
CA VAL A 92 -9.17 -0.65 3.41
C VAL A 92 -8.00 0.26 3.76
N ALA A 93 -8.01 0.72 5.01
CA ALA A 93 -6.90 1.51 5.52
C ALA A 93 -5.93 0.56 6.20
N VAL A 94 -4.67 0.63 5.80
CA VAL A 94 -3.62 -0.19 6.37
C VAL A 94 -2.58 0.69 7.01
N GLU A 95 -1.99 0.20 8.08
CA GLU A 95 -0.89 0.89 8.75
C GLU A 95 0.36 0.06 8.57
N PHE A 96 1.44 0.71 8.13
CA PHE A 96 2.72 0.03 8.00
C PHE A 96 3.34 -0.07 9.39
N LEU A 97 3.69 -1.29 9.78
CA LEU A 97 4.30 -1.51 11.09
C LEU A 97 5.76 -1.14 11.11
N LYS A 98 6.38 -1.16 9.95
CA LYS A 98 7.77 -0.75 9.78
C LYS A 98 7.87 -0.02 8.45
N GLU A 99 8.95 0.71 8.30
CA GLU A 99 9.25 1.35 7.04
C GLU A 99 9.34 0.28 5.95
N LEU A 100 8.68 0.52 4.83
CA LEU A 100 8.75 -0.41 3.71
C LEU A 100 10.15 -0.42 3.14
N LYS A 101 10.64 -1.60 2.82
CA LYS A 101 11.99 -1.77 2.33
C LYS A 101 11.99 -2.12 0.87
N THR A 102 13.02 -1.67 0.19
CA THR A 102 13.20 -2.01 -1.20
C THR A 102 13.55 -3.47 -1.33
N PHE A 103 12.83 -4.14 -2.21
CA PHE A 103 13.15 -5.51 -2.56
C PHE A 103 13.95 -5.48 -3.84
N LYS A 104 15.16 -6.02 -3.79
CA LYS A 104 16.00 -6.10 -4.96
C LYS A 104 15.97 -7.51 -5.48
N PRO A 105 15.44 -7.73 -6.68
CA PRO A 105 15.47 -9.07 -7.23
C PRO A 105 16.91 -9.52 -7.45
N SER A 106 17.15 -10.78 -7.21
CA SER A 106 18.44 -11.36 -7.53
C SER A 106 18.64 -11.39 -9.02
N LEU A 107 19.81 -11.06 -9.43
CA LEU A 107 20.13 -11.12 -10.84
C LEU A 107 20.80 -12.40 -11.20
#